data_7543772c5edc72b0e183220de3f1dd86
#
_entry.id   7543772c5edc72b0e183220de3f1dd86
#
_cell.length_a   1.000
_cell.length_b   1.000
_cell.length_c   1.000
_cell.angle_alpha   90.00
_cell.angle_beta   90.00
_cell.angle_gamma   90.00
#
_symmetry.space_group_name_H-M   'P 1'
#
loop_
_entity.id
_entity.type
_entity.pdbx_description
1 polymer ?
#
loop_
_entity_poly.entity_id
_entity_poly.type
_entity_poly.pdbx_seq_one_letter_code
_entity_poly.pdbx_strand_id
1 'polypeptide(L)'
;AAGTEDEHEGEPAPVQDKVRPKRGHRRALPPELPRVELVMDVPEDERQCPCGTPMVRIGEDVSEQLDIVPMQIRVIRTVRPRYACPKGDQAPVQQPAPAQILPRSNFSAGFLAMMAVVKYVDGLPLARFEKVLARHQVEVARQSMARAMIKLAQALQPLHNLARDTLLEAPVIYMDETSVQVLKEPGRSPTAKSYM
;
A
#
# COMPACT_ATOMS: atom_id res chain seq x y z
N ALA A 1 73.99 6.34 -3.28
CA ALA A 1 72.98 6.87 -4.20
C ALA A 1 71.61 6.68 -3.58
N ALA A 2 71.10 7.77 -3.02
CA ALA A 2 69.78 7.83 -2.38
C ALA A 2 68.75 8.11 -3.44
N GLY A 3 67.73 7.26 -3.55
CA GLY A 3 66.51 7.50 -4.32
C GLY A 3 65.45 8.09 -3.40
N THR A 4 65.03 9.32 -3.67
CA THR A 4 63.89 9.96 -3.04
C THR A 4 62.62 9.47 -3.69
N GLU A 5 61.75 8.86 -2.89
CA GLU A 5 60.36 8.51 -3.28
C GLU A 5 59.48 9.75 -3.06
N ASP A 6 58.96 10.30 -4.17
CA ASP A 6 57.95 11.36 -4.18
C ASP A 6 56.59 10.75 -3.78
N GLU A 7 56.14 11.06 -2.57
CA GLU A 7 54.76 10.83 -2.15
C GLU A 7 53.82 11.85 -2.82
N HIS A 8 53.11 11.42 -3.85
CA HIS A 8 51.99 12.15 -4.43
C HIS A 8 50.77 12.06 -3.51
N GLU A 9 50.55 13.06 -2.68
CA GLU A 9 49.29 13.28 -1.99
C GLU A 9 48.20 13.57 -3.05
N GLY A 10 47.33 12.56 -3.28
CA GLY A 10 46.14 12.71 -4.11
C GLY A 10 45.10 13.56 -3.37
N GLU A 11 44.73 14.69 -3.94
CA GLU A 11 43.58 15.50 -3.53
C GLU A 11 42.29 14.62 -3.41
N PRO A 12 41.51 14.80 -2.34
CA PRO A 12 40.24 14.07 -2.21
C PRO A 12 39.25 14.58 -3.27
N ALA A 13 38.75 13.66 -4.09
CA ALA A 13 37.72 13.92 -5.09
C ALA A 13 36.50 14.59 -4.45
N PRO A 14 35.85 15.57 -5.11
CA PRO A 14 34.68 16.25 -4.57
C PRO A 14 33.54 15.25 -4.30
N VAL A 15 33.07 15.27 -3.06
CA VAL A 15 31.90 14.50 -2.62
C VAL A 15 30.70 15.01 -3.42
N GLN A 16 30.30 14.25 -4.43
CA GLN A 16 29.04 14.50 -5.13
C GLN A 16 27.91 14.29 -4.16
N ASP A 17 27.24 15.36 -3.74
CA ASP A 17 25.97 15.32 -3.04
C ASP A 17 24.99 14.45 -3.83
N LYS A 18 24.75 13.24 -3.33
CA LYS A 18 23.72 12.34 -3.87
C LYS A 18 22.38 13.02 -3.64
N VAL A 19 21.88 13.72 -4.66
CA VAL A 19 20.53 14.25 -4.71
C VAL A 19 19.59 13.12 -4.33
N ARG A 20 19.00 13.20 -3.14
CA ARG A 20 17.99 12.23 -2.68
C ARG A 20 16.87 12.24 -3.71
N PRO A 21 16.51 11.09 -4.31
CA PRO A 21 15.41 11.04 -5.26
C PRO A 21 14.17 11.59 -4.57
N LYS A 22 13.56 12.63 -5.15
CA LYS A 22 12.28 13.18 -4.70
C LYS A 22 11.34 12.01 -4.53
N ARG A 23 10.70 11.88 -3.35
CA ARG A 23 9.69 10.86 -3.06
C ARG A 23 8.70 10.89 -4.21
N GLY A 24 8.67 9.81 -5.01
CA GLY A 24 7.85 9.75 -6.20
C GLY A 24 6.39 10.08 -5.86
N HIS A 25 5.84 11.08 -6.54
CA HIS A 25 4.41 11.35 -6.50
C HIS A 25 3.67 10.06 -6.89
N ARG A 26 2.58 9.74 -6.15
CA ARG A 26 1.71 8.65 -6.55
C ARG A 26 1.26 8.92 -7.98
N ARG A 27 1.43 7.92 -8.85
CA ARG A 27 0.94 8.02 -10.22
C ARG A 27 -0.59 8.15 -10.16
N ALA A 28 -1.14 9.11 -10.89
CA ALA A 28 -2.58 9.27 -11.00
C ALA A 28 -3.21 7.99 -11.56
N LEU A 29 -4.39 7.62 -11.06
CA LEU A 29 -5.14 6.49 -11.59
C LEU A 29 -5.73 6.85 -12.96
N PRO A 30 -5.87 5.87 -13.90
CA PRO A 30 -6.36 6.14 -15.25
C PRO A 30 -7.71 6.87 -15.23
N PRO A 31 -7.87 7.98 -15.98
CA PRO A 31 -9.11 8.76 -15.98
C PRO A 31 -10.29 8.03 -16.62
N GLU A 32 -10.02 7.04 -17.47
CA GLU A 32 -11.03 6.27 -18.21
C GLU A 32 -11.78 5.26 -17.32
N LEU A 33 -11.22 4.90 -16.15
CA LEU A 33 -11.89 3.96 -15.25
C LEU A 33 -13.12 4.60 -14.60
N PRO A 34 -14.25 3.85 -14.49
CA PRO A 34 -15.41 4.33 -13.78
C PRO A 34 -15.07 4.65 -12.32
N ARG A 35 -15.53 5.79 -11.83
CA ARG A 35 -15.33 6.24 -10.45
C ARG A 35 -16.62 6.07 -9.67
N VAL A 36 -16.52 5.37 -8.54
CA VAL A 36 -17.57 5.31 -7.54
C VAL A 36 -17.21 6.33 -6.47
N GLU A 37 -18.01 7.38 -6.39
CA GLU A 37 -17.80 8.45 -5.41
C GLU A 37 -18.45 8.05 -4.08
N LEU A 38 -17.64 8.11 -3.02
CA LEU A 38 -18.07 7.94 -1.63
C LEU A 38 -17.84 9.27 -0.92
N VAL A 39 -18.90 9.99 -0.65
CA VAL A 39 -18.86 11.27 0.08
C VAL A 39 -18.94 10.95 1.57
N MET A 40 -17.90 11.30 2.31
CA MET A 40 -17.87 11.20 3.78
C MET A 40 -17.96 12.63 4.32
N ASP A 41 -19.17 13.04 4.62
CA ASP A 41 -19.46 14.39 5.09
C ASP A 41 -19.64 14.43 6.61
N VAL A 42 -19.39 15.59 7.21
CA VAL A 42 -19.66 15.85 8.62
C VAL A 42 -21.18 15.96 8.82
N PRO A 43 -21.77 15.33 9.85
CA PRO A 43 -23.19 15.51 10.18
C PRO A 43 -23.57 16.97 10.35
N GLU A 44 -24.83 17.33 10.03
CA GLU A 44 -25.28 18.73 10.08
C GLU A 44 -25.21 19.37 11.46
N ASP A 45 -25.44 18.57 12.51
CA ASP A 45 -25.33 18.98 13.91
C ASP A 45 -23.90 19.33 14.32
N GLU A 46 -22.89 18.70 13.70
CA GLU A 46 -21.48 18.99 13.94
C GLU A 46 -20.95 20.18 13.10
N ARG A 47 -21.76 20.73 12.19
CA ARG A 47 -21.39 21.90 11.35
C ARG A 47 -21.72 23.26 11.99
N GLN A 48 -22.06 23.27 13.26
CA GLN A 48 -22.27 24.51 14.00
C GLN A 48 -21.04 24.86 14.85
N CYS A 49 -20.55 26.10 14.67
CA CYS A 49 -19.49 26.62 15.54
C CYS A 49 -20.05 26.96 16.93
N PRO A 50 -19.29 26.77 18.02
CA PRO A 50 -19.70 27.23 19.37
C PRO A 50 -20.11 28.70 19.43
N CYS A 51 -19.66 29.54 18.49
CA CYS A 51 -20.09 30.95 18.37
C CYS A 51 -21.51 31.14 17.80
N GLY A 52 -22.24 30.04 17.51
CA GLY A 52 -23.57 30.03 16.92
C GLY A 52 -23.61 30.28 15.40
N THR A 53 -22.46 30.40 14.73
CA THR A 53 -22.41 30.63 13.29
C THR A 53 -22.29 29.29 12.54
N PRO A 54 -23.10 29.03 11.49
CA PRO A 54 -22.95 27.83 10.68
C PRO A 54 -21.58 27.84 9.97
N MET A 55 -20.91 26.70 9.94
CA MET A 55 -19.63 26.55 9.24
C MET A 55 -19.84 26.51 7.72
N VAL A 56 -18.92 27.11 6.98
CA VAL A 56 -18.94 27.14 5.52
C VAL A 56 -17.93 26.14 4.99
N ARG A 57 -18.31 25.42 3.93
CA ARG A 57 -17.41 24.51 3.21
C ARG A 57 -16.26 25.30 2.58
N ILE A 58 -15.02 25.02 2.97
CA ILE A 58 -13.81 25.72 2.50
C ILE A 58 -12.98 24.89 1.52
N GLY A 59 -13.34 23.61 1.33
CA GLY A 59 -12.63 22.70 0.44
C GLY A 59 -12.99 21.25 0.71
N GLU A 60 -12.26 20.36 0.06
CA GLU A 60 -12.40 18.91 0.21
C GLU A 60 -11.04 18.24 0.04
N ASP A 61 -10.83 17.16 0.76
CA ASP A 61 -9.74 16.24 0.51
C ASP A 61 -10.26 15.05 -0.29
N VAL A 62 -9.67 14.86 -1.46
CA VAL A 62 -10.03 13.75 -2.35
C VAL A 62 -8.92 12.71 -2.30
N SER A 63 -9.29 11.46 -2.05
CA SER A 63 -8.39 10.32 -2.16
C SER A 63 -8.97 9.28 -3.09
N GLU A 64 -8.14 8.71 -3.94
CA GLU A 64 -8.56 7.68 -4.89
C GLU A 64 -7.88 6.35 -4.56
N GLN A 65 -8.64 5.26 -4.66
CA GLN A 65 -8.17 3.89 -4.48
C GLN A 65 -8.64 3.04 -5.65
N LEU A 66 -7.77 2.18 -6.15
CA LEU A 66 -8.14 1.18 -7.13
C LEU A 66 -8.93 0.07 -6.45
N ASP A 67 -10.12 -0.20 -6.95
CA ASP A 67 -11.00 -1.28 -6.51
C ASP A 67 -11.26 -2.27 -7.64
N ILE A 68 -11.60 -3.50 -7.30
CA ILE A 68 -11.94 -4.54 -8.25
C ILE A 68 -13.17 -5.31 -7.76
N VAL A 69 -14.18 -5.33 -8.61
CA VAL A 69 -15.31 -6.25 -8.47
C VAL A 69 -15.06 -7.36 -9.51
N PRO A 70 -15.45 -8.62 -9.28
CA PRO A 70 -15.24 -9.67 -10.27
C PRO A 70 -15.68 -9.19 -11.65
N MET A 71 -14.72 -9.16 -12.61
CA MET A 71 -14.83 -8.66 -13.98
C MET A 71 -14.95 -7.12 -14.13
N GLN A 72 -14.88 -6.32 -13.05
CA GLN A 72 -14.88 -4.86 -13.14
C GLN A 72 -13.71 -4.27 -12.33
N ILE A 73 -12.93 -3.42 -12.98
CA ILE A 73 -11.92 -2.60 -12.30
C ILE A 73 -12.48 -1.19 -12.21
N ARG A 74 -12.49 -0.64 -10.99
CA ARG A 74 -13.03 0.69 -10.71
C ARG A 74 -12.16 1.46 -9.74
N VAL A 75 -12.29 2.77 -9.73
CA VAL A 75 -11.64 3.65 -8.76
C VAL A 75 -12.67 4.05 -7.70
N ILE A 76 -12.31 3.85 -6.42
CA ILE A 76 -13.09 4.40 -5.30
C ILE A 76 -12.53 5.79 -5.02
N ARG A 77 -13.33 6.83 -5.28
CA ARG A 77 -13.00 8.23 -4.99
C ARG A 77 -13.69 8.65 -3.70
N THR A 78 -12.90 8.82 -2.64
CA THR A 78 -13.41 9.27 -1.35
C THR A 78 -13.24 10.78 -1.25
N VAL A 79 -14.35 11.49 -1.12
CA VAL A 79 -14.40 12.95 -0.98
C VAL A 79 -14.74 13.28 0.46
N ARG A 80 -13.90 14.08 1.11
CA ARG A 80 -14.10 14.53 2.49
C ARG A 80 -14.09 16.06 2.54
N PRO A 81 -15.27 16.71 2.55
CA PRO A 81 -15.38 18.15 2.66
C PRO A 81 -14.80 18.68 3.97
N ARG A 82 -14.24 19.87 3.92
CA ARG A 82 -13.78 20.61 5.09
C ARG A 82 -14.64 21.81 5.32
N TYR A 83 -15.03 22.05 6.56
CA TYR A 83 -15.85 23.19 6.98
C TYR A 83 -15.06 24.06 7.95
N ALA A 84 -15.14 25.36 7.78
CA ALA A 84 -14.53 26.31 8.67
C ALA A 84 -15.53 27.35 9.16
N CYS A 85 -15.33 27.85 10.36
CA CYS A 85 -16.05 28.99 10.86
C CYS A 85 -15.59 30.26 10.14
N PRO A 86 -16.49 31.06 9.51
CA PRO A 86 -16.12 32.31 8.84
C PRO A 86 -15.49 33.35 9.79
N LYS A 87 -15.79 33.28 11.07
CA LYS A 87 -15.23 34.15 12.12
C LYS A 87 -13.88 33.65 12.65
N GLY A 88 -13.48 32.45 12.31
CA GLY A 88 -12.18 31.88 12.76
C GLY A 88 -12.16 31.37 14.19
N ASP A 89 -13.28 31.28 14.89
CA ASP A 89 -13.35 30.91 16.31
C ASP A 89 -13.09 29.42 16.58
N GLN A 90 -13.19 28.59 15.54
CA GLN A 90 -12.98 27.15 15.63
C GLN A 90 -12.07 26.66 14.48
N ALA A 91 -11.21 25.68 14.79
CA ALA A 91 -10.42 24.98 13.76
C ALA A 91 -11.33 24.29 12.74
N PRO A 92 -10.90 24.18 11.48
CA PRO A 92 -11.65 23.47 10.45
C PRO A 92 -12.00 22.04 10.85
N VAL A 93 -13.25 21.64 10.57
CA VAL A 93 -13.77 20.30 10.87
C VAL A 93 -13.85 19.50 9.58
N GLN A 94 -13.45 18.24 9.64
CA GLN A 94 -13.50 17.29 8.54
C GLN A 94 -13.73 15.88 9.11
N GLN A 95 -14.49 15.07 8.39
CA GLN A 95 -14.64 13.66 8.73
C GLN A 95 -13.27 12.93 8.65
N PRO A 96 -12.92 12.07 9.64
CA PRO A 96 -11.69 11.29 9.57
C PRO A 96 -11.68 10.39 8.33
N ALA A 97 -10.47 10.09 7.85
CA ALA A 97 -10.33 9.16 6.73
C ALA A 97 -10.80 7.76 7.14
N PRO A 98 -11.46 7.01 6.23
CA PRO A 98 -11.82 5.63 6.50
C PRO A 98 -10.57 4.79 6.79
N ALA A 99 -10.72 3.81 7.69
CA ALA A 99 -9.64 2.89 8.01
C ALA A 99 -9.22 2.11 6.75
N GLN A 100 -7.92 2.00 6.55
CA GLN A 100 -7.32 1.25 5.44
C GLN A 100 -6.47 0.12 5.99
N ILE A 101 -6.56 -1.08 5.39
CA ILE A 101 -5.70 -2.23 5.75
C ILE A 101 -4.22 -1.84 5.56
N LEU A 102 -3.90 -1.18 4.45
CA LEU A 102 -2.59 -0.63 4.18
C LEU A 102 -2.66 0.90 4.13
N PRO A 103 -2.21 1.60 5.17
CA PRO A 103 -2.23 3.06 5.19
C PRO A 103 -1.50 3.66 4.00
N ARG A 104 -2.07 4.69 3.39
CA ARG A 104 -1.53 5.41 2.22
C ARG A 104 -1.34 4.52 0.97
N SER A 105 -2.06 3.42 0.87
CA SER A 105 -2.09 2.57 -0.31
C SER A 105 -3.12 3.09 -1.32
N ASN A 106 -2.87 2.84 -2.61
CA ASN A 106 -3.86 3.03 -3.68
C ASN A 106 -4.71 1.77 -3.89
N PHE A 107 -4.53 0.73 -3.07
CA PHE A 107 -5.25 -0.53 -3.17
C PHE A 107 -6.34 -0.57 -2.11
N SER A 108 -7.58 -0.77 -2.55
CA SER A 108 -8.70 -1.05 -1.65
C SER A 108 -8.57 -2.43 -1.00
N ALA A 109 -9.35 -2.68 0.05
CA ALA A 109 -9.42 -4.01 0.67
C ALA A 109 -9.82 -5.09 -0.36
N GLY A 110 -10.78 -4.78 -1.24
CA GLY A 110 -11.21 -5.69 -2.31
C GLY A 110 -10.09 -6.02 -3.30
N PHE A 111 -9.30 -5.01 -3.71
CA PHE A 111 -8.15 -5.24 -4.59
C PHE A 111 -7.07 -6.10 -3.92
N LEU A 112 -6.78 -5.86 -2.63
CA LEU A 112 -5.83 -6.67 -1.87
C LEU A 112 -6.30 -8.12 -1.73
N ALA A 113 -7.58 -8.34 -1.44
CA ALA A 113 -8.18 -9.67 -1.36
C ALA A 113 -8.11 -10.40 -2.71
N MET A 114 -8.51 -9.73 -3.81
CA MET A 114 -8.41 -10.30 -5.16
C MET A 114 -6.97 -10.67 -5.52
N MET A 115 -6.01 -9.81 -5.22
CA MET A 115 -4.60 -10.08 -5.47
C MET A 115 -4.10 -11.30 -4.69
N ALA A 116 -4.54 -11.48 -3.43
CA ALA A 116 -4.21 -12.64 -2.60
C ALA A 116 -4.82 -13.92 -3.20
N VAL A 117 -6.10 -13.90 -3.57
CA VAL A 117 -6.78 -15.05 -4.21
C VAL A 117 -6.08 -15.43 -5.49
N VAL A 118 -5.89 -14.49 -6.41
CA VAL A 118 -5.21 -14.72 -7.71
C VAL A 118 -3.82 -15.33 -7.52
N LYS A 119 -3.07 -14.86 -6.53
CA LYS A 119 -1.71 -15.36 -6.31
C LYS A 119 -1.67 -16.73 -5.61
N TYR A 120 -2.46 -16.95 -4.58
CA TYR A 120 -2.31 -18.10 -3.70
C TYR A 120 -3.37 -19.19 -3.93
N VAL A 121 -4.58 -18.84 -4.36
CA VAL A 121 -5.63 -19.80 -4.68
C VAL A 121 -5.55 -20.19 -6.15
N ASP A 122 -5.48 -19.20 -7.05
CA ASP A 122 -5.44 -19.46 -8.51
C ASP A 122 -4.03 -19.76 -9.02
N GLY A 123 -3.01 -19.63 -8.18
CA GLY A 123 -1.61 -19.90 -8.54
C GLY A 123 -1.03 -18.96 -9.60
N LEU A 124 -1.67 -17.81 -9.88
CA LEU A 124 -1.23 -16.88 -10.92
C LEU A 124 -0.07 -15.99 -10.39
N PRO A 125 1.12 -16.04 -11.01
CA PRO A 125 2.22 -15.16 -10.63
C PRO A 125 1.87 -13.68 -10.82
N LEU A 126 2.34 -12.81 -9.90
CA LEU A 126 2.09 -11.36 -10.00
C LEU A 126 2.52 -10.75 -11.34
N ALA A 127 3.56 -11.30 -11.99
CA ALA A 127 3.98 -10.86 -13.31
C ALA A 127 2.92 -11.16 -14.41
N ARG A 128 2.13 -12.21 -14.25
CA ARG A 128 1.00 -12.50 -15.15
C ARG A 128 -0.21 -11.64 -14.79
N PHE A 129 -0.46 -11.43 -13.50
CA PHE A 129 -1.54 -10.57 -13.05
C PHE A 129 -1.33 -9.11 -13.50
N GLU A 130 -0.08 -8.61 -13.49
CA GLU A 130 0.28 -7.32 -14.08
C GLU A 130 -0.17 -7.21 -15.54
N LYS A 131 0.06 -8.29 -16.34
CA LYS A 131 -0.40 -8.34 -17.73
C LYS A 131 -1.93 -8.40 -17.87
N VAL A 132 -2.62 -9.05 -16.94
CA VAL A 132 -4.10 -9.07 -16.91
C VAL A 132 -4.62 -7.66 -16.67
N LEU A 133 -4.08 -6.95 -15.68
CA LEU A 133 -4.45 -5.56 -15.40
C LEU A 133 -4.17 -4.63 -16.58
N ALA A 134 -3.03 -4.82 -17.27
CA ALA A 134 -2.67 -4.03 -18.43
C ALA A 134 -3.67 -4.18 -19.60
N ARG A 135 -4.33 -5.33 -19.77
CA ARG A 135 -5.42 -5.51 -20.75
C ARG A 135 -6.63 -4.62 -20.48
N HIS A 136 -6.82 -4.25 -19.22
CA HIS A 136 -7.84 -3.32 -18.76
C HIS A 136 -7.31 -1.88 -18.61
N GLN A 137 -6.18 -1.57 -19.27
CA GLN A 137 -5.54 -0.23 -19.23
C GLN A 137 -5.12 0.22 -17.82
N VAL A 138 -4.91 -0.75 -16.92
CA VAL A 138 -4.47 -0.47 -15.55
C VAL A 138 -3.02 -0.91 -15.38
N GLU A 139 -2.14 0.07 -15.20
CA GLU A 139 -0.72 -0.17 -14.97
C GLU A 139 -0.40 -0.21 -13.48
N VAL A 140 -0.15 -1.40 -12.97
CA VAL A 140 0.30 -1.63 -11.59
C VAL A 140 1.59 -2.42 -11.64
N ALA A 141 2.68 -1.79 -11.23
CA ALA A 141 3.98 -2.44 -11.22
C ALA A 141 4.01 -3.66 -10.29
N ARG A 142 4.56 -4.77 -10.78
CA ARG A 142 4.75 -6.02 -10.01
C ARG A 142 5.38 -5.78 -8.64
N GLN A 143 6.37 -4.88 -8.57
CA GLN A 143 7.03 -4.54 -7.29
C GLN A 143 6.08 -3.90 -6.28
N SER A 144 5.13 -3.07 -6.73
CA SER A 144 4.12 -2.45 -5.86
C SER A 144 3.17 -3.50 -5.30
N MET A 145 2.75 -4.44 -6.13
CA MET A 145 1.94 -5.58 -5.71
C MET A 145 2.69 -6.48 -4.71
N ALA A 146 3.95 -6.81 -4.99
CA ALA A 146 4.76 -7.63 -4.08
C ALA A 146 4.94 -6.97 -2.71
N ARG A 147 5.22 -5.66 -2.67
CA ARG A 147 5.32 -4.90 -1.42
C ARG A 147 3.99 -4.84 -0.66
N ALA A 148 2.89 -4.72 -1.39
CA ALA A 148 1.55 -4.74 -0.78
C ALA A 148 1.24 -6.11 -0.17
N MET A 149 1.60 -7.22 -0.83
CA MET A 149 1.43 -8.58 -0.28
C MET A 149 2.23 -8.79 1.01
N ILE A 150 3.48 -8.33 1.06
CA ILE A 150 4.30 -8.42 2.28
C ILE A 150 3.64 -7.66 3.43
N LYS A 151 3.18 -6.43 3.18
CA LYS A 151 2.48 -5.64 4.21
C LYS A 151 1.13 -6.24 4.61
N LEU A 152 0.40 -6.82 3.65
CA LEU A 152 -0.85 -7.51 3.93
C LEU A 152 -0.62 -8.71 4.84
N ALA A 153 0.42 -9.51 4.58
CA ALA A 153 0.80 -10.62 5.44
C ALA A 153 1.08 -10.16 6.89
N GLN A 154 1.79 -9.04 7.05
CA GLN A 154 2.03 -8.44 8.37
C GLN A 154 0.73 -8.00 9.06
N ALA A 155 -0.20 -7.40 8.31
CA ALA A 155 -1.49 -6.96 8.84
C ALA A 155 -2.40 -8.15 9.23
N LEU A 156 -2.27 -9.30 8.54
CA LEU A 156 -3.02 -10.51 8.82
C LEU A 156 -2.34 -11.44 9.85
N GLN A 157 -1.16 -11.08 10.36
CA GLN A 157 -0.43 -11.90 11.33
C GLN A 157 -1.24 -12.27 12.58
N PRO A 158 -2.05 -11.37 13.18
CA PRO A 158 -2.89 -11.74 14.32
C PRO A 158 -3.90 -12.84 13.99
N LEU A 159 -4.51 -12.78 12.80
CA LEU A 159 -5.46 -13.80 12.33
C LEU A 159 -4.77 -15.15 12.11
N HIS A 160 -3.57 -15.12 11.50
CA HIS A 160 -2.74 -16.32 11.34
C HIS A 160 -2.40 -16.96 12.68
N ASN A 161 -2.00 -16.14 13.68
CA ASN A 161 -1.67 -16.65 15.02
C ASN A 161 -2.89 -17.28 15.68
N LEU A 162 -4.07 -16.64 15.60
CA LEU A 162 -5.32 -17.21 16.12
C LEU A 162 -5.67 -18.54 15.46
N ALA A 163 -5.56 -18.62 14.13
CA ALA A 163 -5.81 -19.86 13.39
C ALA A 163 -4.84 -20.97 13.82
N ARG A 164 -3.56 -20.64 13.99
CA ARG A 164 -2.55 -21.58 14.47
C ARG A 164 -2.87 -22.07 15.89
N ASP A 165 -3.20 -21.17 16.79
CA ASP A 165 -3.47 -21.49 18.18
C ASP A 165 -4.72 -22.39 18.27
N THR A 166 -5.78 -22.08 17.52
CA THR A 166 -6.98 -22.95 17.40
C THR A 166 -6.63 -24.33 16.82
N LEU A 167 -5.74 -24.39 15.82
CA LEU A 167 -5.30 -25.67 15.26
C LEU A 167 -4.55 -26.52 16.30
N LEU A 168 -3.71 -25.90 17.13
CA LEU A 168 -2.94 -26.60 18.15
C LEU A 168 -3.80 -27.14 19.33
N GLU A 169 -5.01 -26.64 19.49
CA GLU A 169 -5.99 -27.16 20.46
C GLU A 169 -6.69 -28.44 19.95
N ALA A 170 -6.55 -28.78 18.67
CA ALA A 170 -7.19 -29.95 18.10
C ALA A 170 -6.54 -31.26 18.65
N PRO A 171 -7.34 -32.32 18.96
CA PRO A 171 -6.81 -33.57 19.50
C PRO A 171 -5.95 -34.34 18.49
N VAL A 172 -6.10 -34.09 17.20
CA VAL A 172 -5.30 -34.70 16.12
C VAL A 172 -5.02 -33.65 15.06
N ILE A 173 -3.77 -33.53 14.66
CA ILE A 173 -3.32 -32.63 13.59
C ILE A 173 -2.72 -33.47 12.47
N TYR A 174 -3.25 -33.31 11.24
CA TYR A 174 -2.66 -33.89 10.05
C TYR A 174 -1.70 -32.87 9.43
N MET A 175 -0.45 -33.29 9.19
CA MET A 175 0.57 -32.44 8.59
C MET A 175 1.17 -33.13 7.37
N ASP A 176 1.41 -32.36 6.33
CA ASP A 176 2.14 -32.77 5.13
C ASP A 176 3.20 -31.72 4.79
N GLU A 177 4.31 -32.15 4.23
CA GLU A 177 5.45 -31.30 3.92
C GLU A 177 5.48 -31.00 2.42
N THR A 178 5.53 -29.71 2.09
CA THR A 178 5.69 -29.23 0.71
C THR A 178 7.08 -28.62 0.51
N SER A 179 7.81 -29.06 -0.52
CA SER A 179 9.10 -28.48 -0.84
C SER A 179 8.93 -27.11 -1.50
N VAL A 180 9.58 -26.08 -0.93
CA VAL A 180 9.57 -24.72 -1.46
C VAL A 180 10.98 -24.26 -1.73
N GLN A 181 11.21 -23.59 -2.87
CA GLN A 181 12.46 -22.92 -3.17
C GLN A 181 12.47 -21.52 -2.56
N VAL A 182 13.38 -21.26 -1.61
CA VAL A 182 13.59 -19.95 -1.03
C VAL A 182 14.83 -19.32 -1.66
N LEU A 183 14.59 -18.21 -2.39
CA LEU A 183 15.69 -17.46 -3.02
C LEU A 183 16.36 -16.54 -1.99
N LYS A 184 17.68 -16.43 -2.05
CA LYS A 184 18.50 -15.54 -1.20
C LYS A 184 18.44 -15.88 0.30
N GLU A 185 18.33 -17.16 0.63
CA GLU A 185 18.48 -17.59 2.01
C GLU A 185 19.96 -17.50 2.42
N PRO A 186 20.30 -16.83 3.53
CA PRO A 186 21.69 -16.72 3.97
C PRO A 186 22.33 -18.09 4.20
N GLY A 187 23.51 -18.33 3.61
CA GLY A 187 24.26 -19.58 3.78
C GLY A 187 23.77 -20.78 2.98
N ARG A 188 22.75 -20.60 2.08
CA ARG A 188 22.22 -21.67 1.23
C ARG A 188 22.33 -21.36 -0.26
N SER A 189 22.52 -22.42 -1.06
CA SER A 189 22.47 -22.32 -2.52
C SER A 189 21.07 -21.90 -2.99
N PRO A 190 20.94 -21.06 -4.05
CA PRO A 190 19.66 -20.71 -4.66
C PRO A 190 18.83 -21.90 -5.16
N THR A 191 19.48 -23.05 -5.36
CA THR A 191 18.85 -24.31 -5.79
C THR A 191 18.44 -25.22 -4.65
N ALA A 192 18.79 -24.87 -3.39
CA ALA A 192 18.43 -25.66 -2.22
C ALA A 192 16.89 -25.64 -2.02
N LYS A 193 16.34 -26.82 -1.74
CA LYS A 193 14.91 -26.95 -1.38
C LYS A 193 14.76 -26.80 0.12
N SER A 194 13.82 -25.97 0.54
CA SER A 194 13.35 -25.88 1.92
C SER A 194 11.98 -26.56 2.01
N TYR A 195 11.66 -27.12 3.15
CA TYR A 195 10.36 -27.74 3.43
C TYR A 195 9.55 -26.79 4.31
N MET A 196 8.26 -26.67 4.01
CA MET A 196 7.26 -25.92 4.80
C MET A 196 6.17 -26.88 5.25
#